data_d2827ed6b693b5b0be47161bab48baa2
#
_entry.id   d2827ed6b693b5b0be47161bab48baa2
#
_cell.length_a   1.000
_cell.length_b   1.000
_cell.length_c   1.000
_cell.angle_alpha   90.00
_cell.angle_beta   90.00
_cell.angle_gamma   90.00
#
_symmetry.space_group_name_H-M   'P 1'
#
loop_
_entity.id
_entity.type
_entity.pdbx_description
1 polymer ?
#
loop_
_entity_poly.entity_id
_entity_poly.type
_entity_poly.pdbx_seq_one_letter_code
_entity_poly.pdbx_strand_id
1 'polypeptide(L)'
;MSKKKDAGYHAAVSGAKGILRILVYVLVAIAIIYVGKTAYSFGYAVFNQVPVAAKGQGQDITVVVKEEDSVKDVAKTLERKGVIADDTIFRVQEYLSEYRGKVKPGTYILNTEQTTEEILAILSQENTEGQPTILNQGGDSQEEGQEENGE
;
A
#
# COMPACT_ATOMS: atom_id res chain seq x y z
N MET A 1 14.61 0.31 -72.97
CA MET A 1 15.64 0.72 -72.03
C MET A 1 14.96 1.38 -70.79
N SER A 2 14.53 0.61 -69.82
CA SER A 2 14.11 1.17 -68.55
C SER A 2 13.79 0.06 -67.53
N LYS A 3 14.78 -0.74 -67.10
CA LYS A 3 14.64 -1.78 -66.10
C LYS A 3 15.67 -1.70 -64.95
N LYS A 4 16.32 -0.57 -64.77
CA LYS A 4 17.36 -0.42 -63.71
C LYS A 4 16.97 0.45 -62.53
N LYS A 5 15.76 1.06 -62.48
CA LYS A 5 15.34 1.93 -61.37
C LYS A 5 14.57 1.20 -60.27
N ASP A 6 13.99 0.03 -60.56
CA ASP A 6 13.12 -0.67 -59.60
C ASP A 6 13.88 -1.56 -58.58
N ALA A 7 15.08 -2.04 -58.92
CA ALA A 7 15.87 -2.89 -58.04
C ALA A 7 16.38 -2.17 -56.78
N GLY A 8 16.74 -0.90 -56.94
CA GLY A 8 17.19 -0.08 -55.80
C GLY A 8 16.07 0.27 -54.80
N TYR A 9 14.87 0.52 -55.32
CA TYR A 9 13.71 0.83 -54.49
C TYR A 9 13.24 -0.37 -53.67
N HIS A 10 13.20 -1.57 -54.30
CA HIS A 10 12.85 -2.80 -53.57
C HIS A 10 13.89 -3.20 -52.54
N ALA A 11 15.17 -2.99 -52.77
CA ALA A 11 16.22 -3.22 -51.80
C ALA A 11 16.16 -2.26 -50.62
N ALA A 12 15.87 -0.98 -50.85
CA ALA A 12 15.71 0.03 -49.81
C ALA A 12 14.46 -0.24 -48.94
N VAL A 13 13.33 -0.62 -49.54
CA VAL A 13 12.10 -0.96 -48.81
C VAL A 13 12.25 -2.24 -47.99
N SER A 14 12.97 -3.24 -48.51
CA SER A 14 13.24 -4.48 -47.75
C SER A 14 14.20 -4.24 -46.58
N GLY A 15 15.21 -3.39 -46.74
CA GLY A 15 16.11 -2.96 -45.66
C GLY A 15 15.39 -2.16 -44.59
N ALA A 16 14.53 -1.23 -45.00
CA ALA A 16 13.72 -0.43 -44.05
C ALA A 16 12.77 -1.30 -43.22
N LYS A 17 12.15 -2.32 -43.81
CA LYS A 17 11.31 -3.28 -43.06
C LYS A 17 12.13 -4.12 -42.07
N GLY A 18 13.35 -4.49 -42.41
CA GLY A 18 14.26 -5.20 -41.49
C GLY A 18 14.64 -4.36 -40.28
N ILE A 19 15.03 -3.09 -40.53
CA ILE A 19 15.38 -2.13 -39.46
C ILE A 19 14.19 -1.87 -38.54
N LEU A 20 12.99 -1.68 -39.11
CA LEU A 20 11.78 -1.46 -38.36
C LEU A 20 11.47 -2.64 -37.41
N ARG A 21 11.65 -3.89 -37.87
CA ARG A 21 11.47 -5.08 -37.02
C ARG A 21 12.46 -5.12 -35.87
N ILE A 22 13.72 -4.79 -36.11
CA ILE A 22 14.76 -4.73 -35.07
C ILE A 22 14.41 -3.66 -34.06
N LEU A 23 13.97 -2.47 -34.48
CA LEU A 23 13.53 -1.39 -33.57
C LEU A 23 12.35 -1.84 -32.70
N VAL A 24 11.37 -2.54 -33.29
CA VAL A 24 10.23 -3.07 -32.50
C VAL A 24 10.71 -4.09 -31.48
N TYR A 25 11.60 -5.00 -31.82
CA TYR A 25 12.13 -5.99 -30.87
C TYR A 25 12.92 -5.32 -29.73
N VAL A 26 13.74 -4.31 -30.03
CA VAL A 26 14.46 -3.54 -29.02
C VAL A 26 13.48 -2.82 -28.09
N LEU A 27 12.42 -2.21 -28.64
CA LEU A 27 11.41 -1.52 -27.87
C LEU A 27 10.63 -2.49 -26.94
N VAL A 28 10.27 -3.65 -27.46
CA VAL A 28 9.64 -4.72 -26.67
C VAL A 28 10.56 -5.22 -25.56
N ALA A 29 11.85 -5.43 -25.86
CA ALA A 29 12.83 -5.85 -24.85
C ALA A 29 12.98 -4.80 -23.72
N ILE A 30 13.03 -3.52 -24.07
CA ILE A 30 13.08 -2.42 -23.09
C ILE A 30 11.80 -2.41 -22.25
N ALA A 31 10.63 -2.58 -22.87
CA ALA A 31 9.35 -2.65 -22.16
C ALA A 31 9.30 -3.81 -21.16
N ILE A 32 9.77 -5.00 -21.57
CA ILE A 32 9.83 -6.18 -20.69
C ILE A 32 10.75 -5.91 -19.48
N ILE A 33 11.94 -5.32 -19.71
CA ILE A 33 12.88 -5.00 -18.63
C ILE A 33 12.26 -3.97 -17.68
N TYR A 34 11.59 -2.96 -18.21
CA TYR A 34 10.94 -1.92 -17.42
C TYR A 34 9.82 -2.50 -16.55
N VAL A 35 8.93 -3.28 -17.15
CA VAL A 35 7.83 -3.97 -16.44
C VAL A 35 8.39 -4.93 -15.39
N GLY A 36 9.41 -5.72 -15.73
CA GLY A 36 10.05 -6.65 -14.80
C GLY A 36 10.65 -5.96 -13.60
N LYS A 37 11.36 -4.86 -13.79
CA LYS A 37 11.93 -4.06 -12.67
C LYS A 37 10.84 -3.48 -11.78
N THR A 38 9.79 -2.93 -12.38
CA THR A 38 8.67 -2.35 -11.63
C THR A 38 7.90 -3.42 -10.85
N ALA A 39 7.61 -4.56 -11.46
CA ALA A 39 6.93 -5.68 -10.80
C ALA A 39 7.77 -6.26 -9.65
N TYR A 40 9.09 -6.39 -9.84
CA TYR A 40 9.99 -6.84 -8.78
C TYR A 40 10.02 -5.87 -7.61
N SER A 41 10.17 -4.56 -7.87
CA SER A 41 10.19 -3.53 -6.83
C SER A 41 8.87 -3.50 -6.05
N PHE A 42 7.75 -3.59 -6.75
CA PHE A 42 6.42 -3.64 -6.12
C PHE A 42 6.26 -4.90 -5.24
N GLY A 43 6.60 -6.08 -5.77
CA GLY A 43 6.55 -7.32 -5.01
C GLY A 43 7.44 -7.27 -3.77
N TYR A 44 8.67 -6.75 -3.91
CA TYR A 44 9.56 -6.57 -2.78
C TYR A 44 8.96 -5.64 -1.70
N ALA A 45 8.35 -4.52 -2.09
CA ALA A 45 7.73 -3.58 -1.16
C ALA A 45 6.53 -4.18 -0.42
N VAL A 46 5.74 -5.04 -1.07
CA VAL A 46 4.60 -5.73 -0.44
C VAL A 46 5.06 -6.71 0.64
N PHE A 47 6.14 -7.47 0.39
CA PHE A 47 6.60 -8.50 1.33
C PHE A 47 7.65 -7.99 2.33
N ASN A 48 8.35 -6.92 2.01
CA ASN A 48 9.35 -6.33 2.89
C ASN A 48 8.75 -5.14 3.65
N GLN A 49 8.00 -5.43 4.69
CA GLN A 49 7.26 -4.46 5.51
C GLN A 49 8.20 -3.47 6.22
N VAL A 50 8.69 -2.48 5.46
CA VAL A 50 9.60 -1.44 5.98
C VAL A 50 8.77 -0.31 6.56
N PRO A 51 8.92 0.03 7.86
CA PRO A 51 8.32 1.22 8.44
C PRO A 51 8.77 2.51 7.76
N VAL A 52 7.98 3.57 7.88
CA VAL A 52 8.31 4.90 7.33
C VAL A 52 9.49 5.52 8.08
N ALA A 53 9.50 5.42 9.41
CA ALA A 53 10.58 5.92 10.24
C ALA A 53 11.57 4.81 10.61
N ALA A 54 12.83 5.18 10.72
CA ALA A 54 13.86 4.29 11.26
C ALA A 54 13.67 4.13 12.77
N LYS A 55 14.16 3.01 13.30
CA LYS A 55 14.06 2.68 14.72
C LYS A 55 14.62 3.79 15.61
N GLY A 56 13.83 4.26 16.56
CA GLY A 56 14.14 5.36 17.47
C GLY A 56 13.83 6.76 16.90
N GLN A 57 13.20 6.85 15.73
CA GLN A 57 12.78 8.11 15.09
C GLN A 57 11.27 8.16 14.82
N GLY A 58 10.52 7.26 15.45
CA GLY A 58 9.09 7.17 15.28
C GLY A 58 8.32 8.36 15.88
N GLN A 59 7.19 8.65 15.28
CA GLN A 59 6.25 9.66 15.76
C GLN A 59 4.88 9.04 15.93
N ASP A 60 4.23 9.34 17.04
CA ASP A 60 2.86 8.92 17.28
C ASP A 60 1.89 9.83 16.54
N ILE A 61 1.02 9.25 15.75
CA ILE A 61 0.04 9.95 14.92
C ILE A 61 -1.35 9.44 15.25
N THR A 62 -2.23 10.36 15.62
CA THR A 62 -3.64 10.02 15.84
C THR A 62 -4.38 9.89 14.51
N VAL A 63 -5.00 8.75 14.29
CA VAL A 63 -5.80 8.42 13.10
C VAL A 63 -7.21 8.08 13.52
N VAL A 64 -8.20 8.69 12.86
CA VAL A 64 -9.62 8.39 13.07
C VAL A 64 -10.11 7.61 11.84
N VAL A 65 -10.66 6.44 12.09
CA VAL A 65 -11.35 5.58 11.10
C VAL A 65 -12.84 5.65 11.37
N LYS A 66 -13.63 6.05 10.39
CA LYS A 66 -15.07 6.17 10.50
C LYS A 66 -15.76 4.87 10.07
N GLU A 67 -17.02 4.69 10.45
CA GLU A 67 -17.80 3.51 10.07
C GLU A 67 -18.01 3.37 8.56
N GLU A 68 -18.11 4.50 7.86
CA GLU A 68 -18.26 4.54 6.40
C GLU A 68 -16.95 4.42 5.62
N ASP A 69 -15.78 4.47 6.29
CA ASP A 69 -14.48 4.44 5.62
C ASP A 69 -14.21 3.04 5.05
N SER A 70 -13.94 2.98 3.76
CA SER A 70 -13.40 1.77 3.14
C SER A 70 -11.91 1.60 3.47
N VAL A 71 -11.37 0.39 3.32
CA VAL A 71 -9.91 0.13 3.45
C VAL A 71 -9.08 1.07 2.58
N LYS A 72 -9.61 1.45 1.41
CA LYS A 72 -8.97 2.43 0.52
C LYS A 72 -8.92 3.84 1.13
N ASP A 73 -9.98 4.26 1.82
CA ASP A 73 -10.04 5.59 2.45
C ASP A 73 -9.14 5.64 3.67
N VAL A 74 -9.11 4.56 4.45
CA VAL A 74 -8.17 4.37 5.56
C VAL A 74 -6.73 4.44 5.05
N ALA A 75 -6.38 3.64 4.02
CA ALA A 75 -5.03 3.62 3.44
C ALA A 75 -4.57 5.02 2.98
N LYS A 76 -5.42 5.76 2.27
CA LYS A 76 -5.13 7.14 1.86
C LYS A 76 -4.95 8.09 3.04
N THR A 77 -5.70 7.88 4.12
CA THR A 77 -5.56 8.70 5.32
C THR A 77 -4.25 8.42 6.03
N LEU A 78 -3.84 7.14 6.11
CA LEU A 78 -2.56 6.73 6.68
C LEU A 78 -1.38 7.28 5.88
N GLU A 79 -1.42 7.20 4.54
CA GLU A 79 -0.40 7.76 3.65
C GLU A 79 -0.30 9.28 3.80
N ARG A 80 -1.43 9.99 3.72
CA ARG A 80 -1.49 11.46 3.87
C ARG A 80 -0.96 11.93 5.23
N LYS A 81 -1.14 11.16 6.27
CA LYS A 81 -0.60 11.43 7.62
C LYS A 81 0.84 10.97 7.79
N GLY A 82 1.43 10.28 6.81
CA GLY A 82 2.80 9.79 6.87
C GLY A 82 3.00 8.56 7.76
N VAL A 83 1.94 7.83 8.09
CA VAL A 83 2.02 6.58 8.87
C VAL A 83 2.52 5.44 7.99
N ILE A 84 2.14 5.44 6.71
CA ILE A 84 2.59 4.49 5.69
C ILE A 84 3.17 5.24 4.50
N ALA A 85 4.00 4.56 3.71
CA ALA A 85 4.66 5.15 2.55
C ALA A 85 3.81 5.13 1.27
N ASP A 86 2.90 4.16 1.10
CA ASP A 86 2.10 3.96 -0.12
C ASP A 86 0.77 3.27 0.19
N ASP A 87 -0.33 3.89 -0.22
CA ASP A 87 -1.69 3.40 0.02
C ASP A 87 -1.99 2.10 -0.75
N THR A 88 -1.41 1.94 -1.92
CA THR A 88 -1.62 0.77 -2.77
C THR A 88 -0.94 -0.46 -2.19
N ILE A 89 0.31 -0.30 -1.72
CA ILE A 89 1.06 -1.36 -1.05
C ILE A 89 0.32 -1.80 0.23
N PHE A 90 -0.11 -0.85 1.05
CA PHE A 90 -0.88 -1.14 2.27
C PHE A 90 -2.14 -1.96 1.98
N ARG A 91 -2.92 -1.60 0.96
CA ARG A 91 -4.13 -2.34 0.57
C ARG A 91 -3.84 -3.77 0.10
N VAL A 92 -2.73 -3.96 -0.61
CA VAL A 92 -2.31 -5.30 -1.03
C VAL A 92 -1.85 -6.12 0.18
N GLN A 93 -1.11 -5.52 1.11
CA GLN A 93 -0.68 -6.15 2.36
C GLN A 93 -1.88 -6.53 3.23
N GLU A 94 -2.88 -5.63 3.39
CA GLU A 94 -4.12 -5.92 4.10
C GLU A 94 -4.87 -7.09 3.45
N TYR A 95 -5.02 -7.07 2.13
CA TYR A 95 -5.70 -8.13 1.39
C TYR A 95 -5.05 -9.52 1.55
N LEU A 96 -3.71 -9.56 1.67
CA LEU A 96 -2.93 -10.79 1.82
C LEU A 96 -2.74 -11.22 3.29
N SER A 97 -3.05 -10.33 4.25
CA SER A 97 -2.88 -10.58 5.69
C SER A 97 -4.05 -11.37 6.28
N GLU A 98 -3.86 -11.84 7.49
CA GLU A 98 -4.94 -12.40 8.32
C GLU A 98 -5.96 -11.37 8.80
N TYR A 99 -5.61 -10.07 8.69
CA TYR A 99 -6.45 -8.92 9.06
C TYR A 99 -7.38 -8.46 7.94
N ARG A 100 -7.44 -9.17 6.83
CA ARG A 100 -8.29 -8.83 5.68
C ARG A 100 -9.73 -8.60 6.09
N GLY A 101 -10.24 -7.39 5.82
CA GLY A 101 -11.61 -6.99 6.14
C GLY A 101 -11.90 -6.84 7.63
N LYS A 102 -10.88 -6.83 8.50
CA LYS A 102 -11.04 -6.69 9.94
C LYS A 102 -10.78 -5.27 10.47
N VAL A 103 -10.48 -4.32 9.60
CA VAL A 103 -10.30 -2.91 10.00
C VAL A 103 -11.61 -2.38 10.59
N LYS A 104 -11.54 -1.85 11.81
CA LYS A 104 -12.71 -1.37 12.58
C LYS A 104 -12.67 0.16 12.71
N PRO A 105 -13.85 0.79 12.82
CA PRO A 105 -13.93 2.21 13.14
C PRO A 105 -13.40 2.49 14.54
N GLY A 106 -12.81 3.66 14.72
CA GLY A 106 -12.26 4.08 16.00
C GLY A 106 -11.19 5.16 15.86
N THR A 107 -10.68 5.60 17.00
CA THR A 107 -9.53 6.51 17.09
C THR A 107 -8.31 5.71 17.52
N TYR A 108 -7.26 5.76 16.73
CA TYR A 108 -6.05 4.99 16.93
C TYR A 108 -4.83 5.89 17.07
N ILE A 109 -3.89 5.50 17.90
CA ILE A 109 -2.55 6.10 17.96
C ILE A 109 -1.62 5.12 17.27
N LEU A 110 -1.06 5.53 16.13
CA LEU A 110 -0.16 4.72 15.31
C LEU A 110 1.21 5.37 15.26
N ASN A 111 2.27 4.57 15.31
CA ASN A 111 3.64 5.04 15.27
C ASN A 111 4.26 4.79 13.88
N THR A 112 5.03 5.75 13.38
CA THR A 112 5.68 5.66 12.06
C THR A 112 6.81 4.62 11.99
N GLU A 113 7.22 4.04 13.13
CA GLU A 113 8.13 2.89 13.20
C GLU A 113 7.42 1.54 13.07
N GLN A 114 6.09 1.53 13.11
CA GLN A 114 5.33 0.29 13.01
C GLN A 114 5.33 -0.26 11.59
N THR A 115 5.41 -1.57 11.49
CA THR A 115 5.19 -2.29 10.24
C THR A 115 3.70 -2.26 9.87
N THR A 116 3.38 -2.54 8.62
CA THR A 116 1.98 -2.64 8.19
C THR A 116 1.21 -3.70 8.98
N GLU A 117 1.85 -4.81 9.33
CA GLU A 117 1.23 -5.88 10.11
C GLU A 117 0.86 -5.41 11.51
N GLU A 118 1.77 -4.69 12.21
CA GLU A 118 1.49 -4.09 13.51
C GLU A 118 0.37 -3.05 13.44
N ILE A 119 0.37 -2.22 12.40
CA ILE A 119 -0.71 -1.24 12.14
C ILE A 119 -2.05 -1.95 11.93
N LEU A 120 -2.08 -3.02 11.14
CA LEU A 120 -3.30 -3.80 10.88
C LEU A 120 -3.81 -4.50 12.15
N ALA A 121 -2.92 -5.04 12.99
CA ALA A 121 -3.28 -5.62 14.29
C ALA A 121 -3.96 -4.59 15.20
N ILE A 122 -3.49 -3.34 15.19
CA ILE A 122 -4.11 -2.24 15.95
C ILE A 122 -5.46 -1.85 15.32
N LEU A 123 -5.53 -1.67 14.01
CA LEU A 123 -6.76 -1.27 13.32
C LEU A 123 -7.85 -2.35 13.37
N SER A 124 -7.48 -3.62 13.52
CA SER A 124 -8.42 -4.73 13.74
C SER A 124 -8.86 -4.87 15.21
N GLN A 125 -8.24 -4.10 16.12
CA GLN A 125 -8.43 -4.19 17.58
C GLN A 125 -8.00 -5.55 18.16
N GLU A 126 -7.12 -6.28 17.47
CA GLU A 126 -6.47 -7.48 18.03
C GLU A 126 -5.29 -7.09 18.93
N ASN A 127 -4.65 -5.95 18.66
CA ASN A 127 -3.69 -5.32 19.57
C ASN A 127 -4.24 -3.95 20.02
N THR A 128 -4.52 -3.82 21.30
CA THR A 128 -5.04 -2.58 21.93
C THR A 128 -4.04 -1.93 22.86
N GLU A 129 -2.81 -2.43 22.94
CA GLU A 129 -1.77 -1.90 23.78
C GLU A 129 -1.41 -0.46 23.37
N GLY A 130 -1.41 0.47 24.33
CA GLY A 130 -1.13 1.89 24.08
C GLY A 130 -2.25 2.66 23.36
N GLN A 131 -3.41 2.03 23.12
CA GLN A 131 -4.52 2.67 22.42
C GLN A 131 -5.46 3.40 23.41
N PRO A 132 -6.15 4.49 22.97
CA PRO A 132 -7.09 5.20 23.80
C PRO A 132 -8.27 4.29 24.21
N THR A 133 -8.69 4.37 25.46
CA THR A 133 -9.79 3.56 26.03
C THR A 133 -11.16 3.79 25.35
N ILE A 134 -11.27 4.79 24.46
CA ILE A 134 -12.52 5.17 23.76
C ILE A 134 -12.98 4.10 22.75
N LEU A 135 -12.13 3.09 22.45
CA LEU A 135 -12.50 2.00 21.55
C LEU A 135 -13.58 1.07 22.09
N ASN A 136 -13.93 1.16 23.38
CA ASN A 136 -14.84 0.24 24.06
C ASN A 136 -16.23 0.83 24.43
N GLN A 137 -16.62 1.99 23.92
CA GLN A 137 -17.98 2.50 24.18
C GLN A 137 -18.97 2.11 23.07
N GLY A 138 -19.16 0.81 22.94
CA GLY A 138 -20.25 0.18 22.21
C GLY A 138 -20.80 -1.01 22.98
N GLY A 139 -21.17 -0.84 24.25
CA GLY A 139 -21.81 -1.90 25.02
C GLY A 139 -21.44 -1.87 26.51
N ASP A 140 -22.47 -1.57 27.29
CA ASP A 140 -22.64 -1.71 28.73
C ASP A 140 -22.16 -0.58 29.63
N SER A 141 -23.11 0.30 29.87
CA SER A 141 -23.26 1.03 31.13
C SER A 141 -23.55 0.04 32.25
N GLN A 142 -22.60 -0.25 33.11
CA GLN A 142 -22.89 -0.76 34.45
C GLN A 142 -22.29 0.23 35.45
N GLU A 143 -23.24 0.95 36.06
CA GLU A 143 -23.08 1.69 37.27
C GLU A 143 -22.56 0.75 38.37
N GLU A 144 -21.35 0.96 38.84
CA GLU A 144 -21.02 0.50 40.19
C GLU A 144 -21.22 1.69 41.16
N GLY A 145 -22.31 1.55 41.87
CA GLY A 145 -22.68 2.44 42.96
C GLY A 145 -21.61 2.42 44.08
N GLN A 146 -21.21 3.60 44.45
CA GLN A 146 -20.52 3.85 45.69
C GLN A 146 -21.48 3.53 46.85
N GLU A 147 -21.19 2.51 47.63
CA GLU A 147 -21.67 2.42 49.00
C GLU A 147 -20.67 3.13 49.92
N GLU A 148 -21.08 4.32 50.29
CA GLU A 148 -20.56 5.04 51.41
C GLU A 148 -21.12 4.39 52.68
N ASN A 149 -20.27 3.80 53.50
CA ASN A 149 -20.58 3.47 54.91
C ASN A 149 -19.85 4.43 55.81
N GLY A 150 -20.64 5.39 56.32
CA GLY A 150 -20.33 6.09 57.52
C GLY A 150 -20.75 5.28 58.74
N GLU A 151 -19.86 5.14 59.67
CA GLU A 151 -19.97 5.31 61.12
C GLU A 151 -18.63 5.00 61.77
#